data_a285af2015eafab35243c90c46ace955
#
_entry.id   a285af2015eafab35243c90c46ace955
#
_cell.length_a   1.000
_cell.length_b   1.000
_cell.length_c   1.000
_cell.angle_alpha   90.00
_cell.angle_beta   90.00
_cell.angle_gamma   90.00
#
_symmetry.space_group_name_H-M   'P 1'
#
loop_
_entity.id
_entity.type
_entity.pdbx_description
1 polymer ?
#
loop_
_entity_poly.entity_id
_entity_poly.type
_entity_poly.pdbx_seq_one_letter_code
_entity_poly.pdbx_strand_id
1 'polypeptide(L)'
;MARIGVLALQGDFEAHAKALAGLGCEAVEVRRVAQLPGLDGLVIPGGESTTLLNLMADEPWFPALKGFHKRGGAVMGTCAGAILLAREVVNPAQESLGLLDVTIARNAFGRQVDSFETTLDAPLMGGTIEAVFIRAPRVQALGARVETLAAFRGEPVLVREGRVLAMTFHPELTRETKLHAHFLTMAQPAALTGRFS
;
A
#
# COMPACT_ATOMS: atom_id res chain seq x y z
N MET A 1 3.40 11.48 18.08
CA MET A 1 3.37 10.04 17.72
C MET A 1 2.53 9.95 16.46
N ALA A 2 3.02 9.28 15.40
CA ALA A 2 2.25 9.14 14.17
C ALA A 2 1.01 8.27 14.41
N ARG A 3 -0.11 8.65 13.81
CA ARG A 3 -1.39 7.95 13.90
C ARG A 3 -1.73 7.34 12.55
N ILE A 4 -1.63 6.02 12.44
CA ILE A 4 -1.78 5.29 11.18
C ILE A 4 -3.04 4.44 11.20
N GLY A 5 -3.91 4.68 10.24
CA GLY A 5 -5.06 3.83 9.99
C GLY A 5 -4.64 2.54 9.27
N VAL A 6 -5.30 1.44 9.59
CA VAL A 6 -5.27 0.20 8.79
C VAL A 6 -6.70 -0.11 8.40
N LEU A 7 -6.98 -0.14 7.10
CA LEU A 7 -8.31 -0.43 6.58
C LEU A 7 -8.72 -1.85 6.98
N ALA A 8 -9.69 -1.97 7.89
CA ALA A 8 -10.09 -3.22 8.53
C ALA A 8 -11.44 -3.73 7.99
N LEU A 9 -11.62 -3.70 6.67
CA LEU A 9 -12.79 -4.25 5.99
C LEU A 9 -12.59 -5.73 5.65
N GLN A 10 -11.36 -6.11 5.25
CA GLN A 10 -10.96 -7.50 4.95
C GLN A 10 -9.42 -7.60 4.88
N GLY A 11 -8.88 -8.82 4.78
CA GLY A 11 -7.45 -9.09 4.66
C GLY A 11 -6.70 -9.06 6.00
N ASP A 12 -5.37 -9.10 5.94
CA ASP A 12 -4.51 -9.25 7.11
C ASP A 12 -4.24 -7.91 7.84
N PHE A 13 -5.31 -7.13 8.09
CA PHE A 13 -5.19 -5.81 8.74
C PHE A 13 -4.59 -5.90 10.16
N GLU A 14 -4.86 -6.97 10.91
CA GLU A 14 -4.30 -7.18 12.24
C GLU A 14 -2.77 -7.33 12.22
N ALA A 15 -2.22 -8.02 11.20
CA ALA A 15 -0.79 -8.19 11.03
C ALA A 15 -0.10 -6.84 10.76
N HIS A 16 -0.69 -6.01 9.88
CA HIS A 16 -0.21 -4.64 9.64
C HIS A 16 -0.29 -3.78 10.91
N ALA A 17 -1.41 -3.82 11.64
CA ALA A 17 -1.58 -3.06 12.88
C ALA A 17 -0.54 -3.47 13.93
N LYS A 18 -0.26 -4.77 14.08
CA LYS A 18 0.78 -5.29 14.97
C LYS A 18 2.18 -4.81 14.58
N ALA A 19 2.53 -4.87 13.29
CA ALA A 19 3.82 -4.39 12.80
C ALA A 19 4.02 -2.89 13.09
N LEU A 20 2.99 -2.07 12.82
CA LEU A 20 3.01 -0.63 13.09
C LEU A 20 3.10 -0.31 14.59
N ALA A 21 2.33 -1.00 15.42
CA ALA A 21 2.38 -0.84 16.87
C ALA A 21 3.76 -1.18 17.43
N GLY A 22 4.41 -2.23 16.90
CA GLY A 22 5.79 -2.61 17.24
C GLY A 22 6.83 -1.53 16.91
N LEU A 23 6.54 -0.62 15.99
CA LEU A 23 7.36 0.54 15.64
C LEU A 23 7.01 1.81 16.46
N GLY A 24 6.14 1.70 17.44
CA GLY A 24 5.80 2.79 18.36
C GLY A 24 4.86 3.83 17.80
N CYS A 25 4.05 3.50 16.76
CA CYS A 25 2.97 4.38 16.31
C CYS A 25 1.60 3.94 16.87
N GLU A 26 0.64 4.87 16.87
CA GLU A 26 -0.76 4.56 17.13
C GLU A 26 -1.38 3.91 15.88
N ALA A 27 -1.59 2.59 15.91
CA ALA A 27 -2.29 1.87 14.85
C ALA A 27 -3.80 1.83 15.12
N VAL A 28 -4.63 2.31 14.18
CA VAL A 28 -6.08 2.41 14.30
C VAL A 28 -6.76 1.57 13.24
N GLU A 29 -7.61 0.63 13.64
CA GLU A 29 -8.47 -0.08 12.69
C GLU A 29 -9.53 0.86 12.12
N VAL A 30 -9.55 1.02 10.80
CA VAL A 30 -10.49 1.88 10.09
C VAL A 30 -11.54 1.02 9.41
N ARG A 31 -12.77 1.10 9.91
CA ARG A 31 -13.93 0.35 9.41
C ARG A 31 -15.01 1.26 8.82
N ARG A 32 -14.88 2.58 8.99
CA ARG A 32 -15.81 3.61 8.50
C ARG A 32 -15.05 4.83 8.01
N VAL A 33 -15.59 5.48 7.01
CA VAL A 33 -15.04 6.72 6.43
C VAL A 33 -14.84 7.81 7.50
N ALA A 34 -15.73 7.89 8.48
CA ALA A 34 -15.66 8.87 9.57
C ALA A 34 -14.40 8.76 10.46
N GLN A 35 -13.65 7.65 10.36
CA GLN A 35 -12.41 7.43 11.12
C GLN A 35 -11.14 7.94 10.41
N LEU A 36 -11.24 8.37 9.14
CA LEU A 36 -10.09 8.90 8.38
C LEU A 36 -9.54 10.24 8.88
N PRO A 37 -10.35 11.18 9.39
CA PRO A 37 -9.83 12.45 9.89
C PRO A 37 -8.83 12.25 11.05
N GLY A 38 -7.74 13.03 11.03
CA GLY A 38 -6.72 12.99 12.07
C GLY A 38 -5.71 11.84 11.97
N LEU A 39 -5.78 11.02 10.89
CA LEU A 39 -4.72 10.07 10.56
C LEU A 39 -3.63 10.75 9.74
N ASP A 40 -2.37 10.35 9.98
CA ASP A 40 -1.20 10.78 9.21
C ASP A 40 -0.99 9.91 7.97
N GLY A 41 -1.42 8.64 8.05
CA GLY A 41 -1.31 7.66 6.97
C GLY A 41 -2.38 6.58 7.06
N LEU A 42 -2.56 5.85 5.96
CA LEU A 42 -3.49 4.73 5.86
C LEU A 42 -2.83 3.56 5.15
N VAL A 43 -2.93 2.37 5.73
CA VAL A 43 -2.59 1.10 5.09
C VAL A 43 -3.86 0.46 4.54
N ILE A 44 -3.80 0.04 3.28
CA ILE A 44 -4.84 -0.76 2.61
C ILE A 44 -4.27 -2.17 2.43
N PRO A 45 -4.71 -3.14 3.23
CA PRO A 45 -4.18 -4.50 3.23
C PRO A 45 -4.46 -5.27 1.94
N GLY A 46 -3.75 -6.39 1.80
CA GLY A 46 -4.03 -7.43 0.84
C GLY A 46 -5.37 -8.12 1.07
N GLY A 47 -5.64 -9.13 0.26
CA GLY A 47 -6.88 -9.90 0.27
C GLY A 47 -7.47 -10.04 -1.12
N GLU A 48 -8.81 -10.12 -1.26
CA GLU A 48 -9.49 -10.21 -2.54
C GLU A 48 -10.05 -8.83 -2.94
N SER A 49 -9.58 -8.27 -4.06
CA SER A 49 -9.87 -6.88 -4.44
C SER A 49 -11.34 -6.62 -4.80
N THR A 50 -12.05 -7.61 -5.35
CA THR A 50 -13.49 -7.49 -5.64
C THR A 50 -14.32 -7.49 -4.36
N THR A 51 -13.96 -8.34 -3.40
CA THR A 51 -14.58 -8.35 -2.06
C THR A 51 -14.37 -7.02 -1.37
N LEU A 52 -13.17 -6.44 -1.46
CA LEU A 52 -12.89 -5.12 -0.90
C LEU A 52 -13.80 -4.05 -1.49
N LEU A 53 -13.98 -4.02 -2.81
CA LEU A 53 -14.90 -3.07 -3.47
C LEU A 53 -16.35 -3.24 -3.01
N ASN A 54 -16.81 -4.48 -2.87
CA ASN A 54 -18.16 -4.77 -2.40
C ASN A 54 -18.38 -4.27 -0.96
N LEU A 55 -17.38 -4.44 -0.07
CA LEU A 55 -17.45 -3.95 1.31
C LEU A 55 -17.35 -2.43 1.41
N MET A 56 -16.80 -1.78 0.40
CA MET A 56 -16.75 -0.32 0.30
C MET A 56 -18.03 0.31 -0.26
N ALA A 57 -18.98 -0.48 -0.78
CA ALA A 57 -20.15 0.05 -1.49
C ALA A 57 -21.11 0.84 -0.59
N ASP A 58 -21.15 0.55 0.70
CA ASP A 58 -22.13 1.15 1.63
C ASP A 58 -21.73 2.55 2.13
N GLU A 59 -20.49 2.99 1.91
CA GLU A 59 -19.98 4.30 2.33
C GLU A 59 -19.19 4.97 1.18
N PRO A 60 -19.05 6.31 1.18
CA PRO A 60 -18.35 7.03 0.11
C PRO A 60 -16.82 6.93 0.23
N TRP A 61 -16.27 5.70 0.24
CA TRP A 61 -14.85 5.44 0.43
C TRP A 61 -13.97 6.09 -0.63
N PHE A 62 -14.36 6.03 -1.91
CA PHE A 62 -13.55 6.57 -2.99
C PHE A 62 -13.29 8.07 -2.86
N PRO A 63 -14.33 8.94 -2.75
CA PRO A 63 -14.09 10.36 -2.53
C PRO A 63 -13.40 10.65 -1.20
N ALA A 64 -13.66 9.86 -0.16
CA ALA A 64 -13.03 10.05 1.15
C ALA A 64 -11.52 9.74 1.12
N LEU A 65 -11.11 8.65 0.50
CA LEU A 65 -9.69 8.26 0.35
C LEU A 65 -8.93 9.22 -0.57
N LYS A 66 -9.54 9.63 -1.69
CA LYS A 66 -8.97 10.68 -2.56
C LYS A 66 -8.80 11.99 -1.81
N GLY A 67 -9.81 12.39 -1.04
CA GLY A 67 -9.76 13.58 -0.19
C GLY A 67 -8.71 13.46 0.93
N PHE A 68 -8.57 12.31 1.57
CA PHE A 68 -7.54 12.04 2.56
C PHE A 68 -6.13 12.23 1.97
N HIS A 69 -5.83 11.59 0.84
CA HIS A 69 -4.54 11.73 0.17
C HIS A 69 -4.30 13.18 -0.30
N LYS A 70 -5.31 13.84 -0.88
CA LYS A 70 -5.20 15.25 -1.33
C LYS A 70 -4.84 16.22 -0.19
N ARG A 71 -5.27 15.92 1.05
CA ARG A 71 -4.89 16.69 2.25
C ARG A 71 -3.52 16.32 2.82
N GLY A 72 -2.75 15.48 2.13
CA GLY A 72 -1.39 15.10 2.49
C GLY A 72 -1.28 13.78 3.26
N GLY A 73 -2.36 13.03 3.43
CA GLY A 73 -2.31 11.70 4.01
C GLY A 73 -1.46 10.74 3.16
N ALA A 74 -0.53 10.03 3.80
CA ALA A 74 0.24 8.99 3.13
C ALA A 74 -0.60 7.71 2.98
N VAL A 75 -0.42 6.97 1.88
CA VAL A 75 -1.17 5.73 1.66
C VAL A 75 -0.21 4.60 1.27
N MET A 76 -0.36 3.44 1.91
CA MET A 76 0.36 2.21 1.57
C MET A 76 -0.66 1.14 1.16
N GLY A 77 -0.42 0.47 0.02
CA GLY A 77 -1.25 -0.66 -0.43
C GLY A 77 -0.43 -1.91 -0.65
N THR A 78 -0.89 -3.05 -0.12
CA THR A 78 -0.28 -4.37 -0.33
C THR A 78 -1.21 -5.25 -1.14
N CYS A 79 -0.71 -5.98 -2.15
CA CYS A 79 -1.47 -6.91 -2.99
C CYS A 79 -2.79 -6.30 -3.52
N ALA A 80 -3.95 -6.66 -2.95
CA ALA A 80 -5.25 -6.06 -3.31
C ALA A 80 -5.31 -4.55 -3.05
N GLY A 81 -4.64 -4.06 -2.00
CA GLY A 81 -4.50 -2.64 -1.74
C GLY A 81 -3.74 -1.91 -2.84
N ALA A 82 -2.69 -2.51 -3.40
CA ALA A 82 -1.96 -1.95 -4.56
C ALA A 82 -2.87 -1.88 -5.80
N ILE A 83 -3.70 -2.90 -6.02
CA ILE A 83 -4.70 -2.90 -7.11
C ILE A 83 -5.66 -1.71 -6.93
N LEU A 84 -6.17 -1.49 -5.72
CA LEU A 84 -7.10 -0.39 -5.44
C LEU A 84 -6.47 0.99 -5.65
N LEU A 85 -5.16 1.15 -5.41
CA LEU A 85 -4.45 2.43 -5.59
C LEU A 85 -4.13 2.77 -7.05
N ALA A 86 -4.07 1.79 -7.94
CA ALA A 86 -3.66 1.95 -9.33
C ALA A 86 -4.53 2.96 -10.10
N ARG A 87 -3.93 3.60 -11.13
CA ARG A 87 -4.68 4.39 -12.10
C ARG A 87 -5.57 3.52 -12.96
N GLU A 88 -5.07 2.35 -13.35
CA GLU A 88 -5.76 1.42 -14.23
C GLU A 88 -5.57 -0.03 -13.77
N VAL A 89 -6.65 -0.79 -13.83
CA VAL A 89 -6.64 -2.22 -13.48
C VAL A 89 -7.15 -3.03 -14.66
N VAL A 90 -6.40 -4.06 -15.04
CA VAL A 90 -6.71 -4.94 -16.18
C VAL A 90 -6.73 -6.41 -15.77
N ASN A 91 -7.27 -7.26 -16.62
CA ASN A 91 -7.26 -8.73 -16.53
C ASN A 91 -7.78 -9.33 -15.21
N PRO A 92 -9.08 -9.12 -14.85
CA PRO A 92 -10.10 -8.30 -15.48
C PRO A 92 -10.03 -6.84 -15.03
N ALA A 93 -10.63 -5.93 -15.78
CA ALA A 93 -10.79 -4.54 -15.37
C ALA A 93 -11.63 -4.42 -14.10
N GLN A 94 -11.27 -3.46 -13.25
CA GLN A 94 -12.04 -3.12 -12.05
C GLN A 94 -11.86 -1.64 -11.72
N GLU A 95 -12.78 -1.09 -10.94
CA GLU A 95 -12.67 0.26 -10.40
C GLU A 95 -11.49 0.39 -9.43
N SER A 96 -10.81 1.55 -9.47
CA SER A 96 -9.66 1.87 -8.62
C SER A 96 -9.59 3.36 -8.29
N LEU A 97 -8.79 3.71 -7.29
CA LEU A 97 -8.71 5.09 -6.78
C LEU A 97 -7.93 6.02 -7.71
N GLY A 98 -7.00 5.51 -8.51
CA GLY A 98 -6.16 6.36 -9.37
C GLY A 98 -5.21 7.26 -8.59
N LEU A 99 -4.74 6.84 -7.42
CA LEU A 99 -3.79 7.59 -6.59
C LEU A 99 -2.33 7.31 -6.96
N LEU A 100 -2.08 6.27 -7.73
CA LEU A 100 -0.77 5.83 -8.18
C LEU A 100 -0.80 5.63 -9.69
N ASP A 101 0.08 6.29 -10.43
CA ASP A 101 0.10 6.25 -11.90
C ASP A 101 0.71 4.95 -12.44
N VAL A 102 0.04 3.83 -12.20
CA VAL A 102 0.42 2.50 -12.67
C VAL A 102 -0.76 1.79 -13.32
N THR A 103 -0.45 0.88 -14.25
CA THR A 103 -1.40 -0.15 -14.72
C THR A 103 -1.08 -1.47 -14.04
N ILE A 104 -2.05 -2.06 -13.35
CA ILE A 104 -1.91 -3.35 -12.64
C ILE A 104 -2.79 -4.41 -13.29
N ALA A 105 -2.18 -5.58 -13.59
CA ALA A 105 -2.90 -6.79 -14.01
C ALA A 105 -3.18 -7.68 -12.80
N ARG A 106 -4.47 -8.04 -12.59
CA ARG A 106 -4.90 -8.81 -11.41
C ARG A 106 -4.52 -10.30 -11.48
N ASN A 107 -4.77 -10.98 -12.58
CA ASN A 107 -4.60 -12.43 -12.73
C ASN A 107 -3.42 -12.73 -13.65
N ALA A 108 -2.26 -12.16 -13.34
CA ALA A 108 -1.09 -12.20 -14.22
C ALA A 108 -0.34 -13.54 -14.23
N PHE A 109 -0.52 -14.39 -13.22
CA PHE A 109 0.21 -15.64 -13.07
C PHE A 109 -0.53 -16.90 -13.60
N GLY A 110 -1.63 -16.73 -14.34
CA GLY A 110 -2.38 -17.85 -14.94
C GLY A 110 -2.99 -18.79 -13.89
N ARG A 111 -3.09 -20.11 -14.22
CA ARG A 111 -3.61 -21.14 -13.31
C ARG A 111 -2.59 -21.64 -12.28
N GLN A 112 -1.32 -21.28 -12.39
CA GLN A 112 -0.31 -21.63 -11.40
C GLN A 112 -0.37 -20.65 -10.25
N VAL A 113 -0.87 -21.16 -9.13
CA VAL A 113 -0.96 -20.47 -7.84
C VAL A 113 0.41 -20.58 -7.19
N ASP A 114 1.37 -19.80 -7.67
CA ASP A 114 2.69 -19.78 -7.05
C ASP A 114 2.69 -18.74 -5.92
N SER A 115 2.48 -19.24 -4.70
CA SER A 115 2.87 -18.53 -3.49
C SER A 115 4.32 -18.89 -3.20
N PHE A 116 5.16 -17.89 -2.99
CA PHE A 116 6.57 -18.09 -2.68
C PHE A 116 7.10 -16.96 -1.82
N GLU A 117 8.19 -17.26 -1.14
CA GLU A 117 8.97 -16.30 -0.36
C GLU A 117 10.29 -16.03 -1.08
N THR A 118 10.77 -14.80 -1.01
CA THR A 118 12.05 -14.41 -1.59
C THR A 118 12.61 -13.18 -0.87
N THR A 119 13.87 -12.87 -1.17
CA THR A 119 14.52 -11.62 -0.75
C THR A 119 14.65 -10.70 -1.96
N LEU A 120 14.31 -9.43 -1.80
CA LEU A 120 14.43 -8.41 -2.82
C LEU A 120 15.51 -7.40 -2.44
N ASP A 121 16.26 -6.92 -3.43
CA ASP A 121 17.15 -5.78 -3.24
C ASP A 121 16.33 -4.48 -3.17
N ALA A 122 16.48 -3.75 -2.08
CA ALA A 122 15.75 -2.52 -1.80
C ALA A 122 16.67 -1.52 -1.05
N PRO A 123 17.62 -0.87 -1.76
CA PRO A 123 18.63 -0.02 -1.14
C PRO A 123 18.06 1.09 -0.26
N LEU A 124 16.91 1.68 -0.65
CA LEU A 124 16.23 2.71 0.14
C LEU A 124 15.65 2.19 1.47
N MET A 125 15.55 0.86 1.63
CA MET A 125 15.13 0.21 2.87
C MET A 125 16.33 -0.29 3.70
N GLY A 126 17.54 0.15 3.36
CA GLY A 126 18.78 -0.25 4.06
C GLY A 126 19.33 -1.61 3.61
N GLY A 127 19.07 -2.03 2.37
CA GLY A 127 19.61 -3.27 1.78
C GLY A 127 18.53 -4.18 1.25
N THR A 128 18.43 -5.40 1.76
CA THR A 128 17.42 -6.39 1.32
C THR A 128 16.17 -6.38 2.18
N ILE A 129 15.06 -6.81 1.61
CA ILE A 129 13.77 -7.02 2.28
C ILE A 129 13.21 -8.41 1.97
N GLU A 130 12.52 -9.01 2.93
CA GLU A 130 11.75 -10.23 2.73
C GLU A 130 10.42 -9.92 2.04
N ALA A 131 10.01 -10.76 1.09
CA ALA A 131 8.77 -10.60 0.35
C ALA A 131 8.03 -11.93 0.21
N VAL A 132 6.77 -11.96 0.65
CA VAL A 132 5.85 -13.09 0.52
C VAL A 132 4.86 -12.78 -0.60
N PHE A 133 4.91 -13.53 -1.68
CA PHE A 133 3.99 -13.41 -2.81
C PHE A 133 2.89 -14.45 -2.71
N ILE A 134 1.63 -14.02 -2.78
CA ILE A 134 0.44 -14.88 -2.77
C ILE A 134 -0.46 -14.43 -3.90
N ARG A 135 -0.53 -15.18 -5.01
CA ARG A 135 -1.32 -14.82 -6.19
C ARG A 135 -1.18 -13.36 -6.59
N ALA A 136 0.07 -12.88 -6.54
CA ALA A 136 0.39 -11.47 -6.63
C ALA A 136 -0.06 -10.83 -7.96
N PRO A 137 -0.57 -9.59 -7.95
CA PRO A 137 -0.80 -8.86 -9.19
C PRO A 137 0.54 -8.45 -9.83
N ARG A 138 0.52 -8.04 -11.09
CA ARG A 138 1.71 -7.54 -11.81
C ARG A 138 1.56 -6.08 -12.17
N VAL A 139 2.60 -5.31 -11.96
CA VAL A 139 2.71 -3.94 -12.48
C VAL A 139 3.13 -4.04 -13.95
N GLN A 140 2.25 -3.63 -14.87
CA GLN A 140 2.49 -3.69 -16.31
C GLN A 140 3.06 -2.41 -16.90
N ALA A 141 2.68 -1.27 -16.34
CA ALA A 141 3.16 0.04 -16.79
C ALA A 141 3.30 0.99 -15.60
N LEU A 142 4.29 1.88 -15.71
CA LEU A 142 4.60 2.93 -14.74
C LEU A 142 4.46 4.30 -15.41
N GLY A 143 3.83 5.24 -14.71
CA GLY A 143 3.87 6.65 -15.07
C GLY A 143 5.24 7.28 -14.81
N ALA A 144 5.50 8.41 -15.44
CA ALA A 144 6.81 9.08 -15.41
C ALA A 144 7.30 9.50 -14.00
N ARG A 145 6.39 9.64 -13.02
CA ARG A 145 6.74 10.03 -11.65
C ARG A 145 6.80 8.85 -10.68
N VAL A 146 6.54 7.65 -11.15
CA VAL A 146 6.56 6.44 -10.32
C VAL A 146 7.98 5.93 -10.23
N GLU A 147 8.45 5.77 -9.01
CA GLU A 147 9.77 5.21 -8.70
C GLU A 147 9.65 3.72 -8.41
N THR A 148 10.48 2.89 -9.03
CA THR A 148 10.65 1.48 -8.66
C THR A 148 11.64 1.39 -7.51
N LEU A 149 11.19 0.91 -6.36
CA LEU A 149 12.02 0.75 -5.16
C LEU A 149 12.56 -0.67 -5.01
N ALA A 150 11.88 -1.67 -5.57
CA ALA A 150 12.35 -3.03 -5.70
C ALA A 150 11.73 -3.71 -6.92
N ALA A 151 12.48 -4.63 -7.54
CA ALA A 151 12.03 -5.43 -8.66
C ALA A 151 12.30 -6.92 -8.40
N PHE A 152 11.44 -7.79 -8.94
CA PHE A 152 11.65 -9.23 -8.95
C PHE A 152 11.69 -9.71 -10.39
N ARG A 153 12.81 -10.37 -10.79
CA ARG A 153 13.05 -10.82 -12.17
C ARG A 153 12.85 -9.72 -13.23
N GLY A 154 13.24 -8.48 -12.90
CA GLY A 154 13.11 -7.33 -13.77
C GLY A 154 11.74 -6.66 -13.79
N GLU A 155 10.76 -7.19 -13.05
CA GLU A 155 9.42 -6.59 -12.93
C GLU A 155 9.30 -5.76 -11.66
N PRO A 156 8.74 -4.54 -11.71
CA PRO A 156 8.50 -3.74 -10.52
C PRO A 156 7.53 -4.44 -9.55
N VAL A 157 7.93 -4.58 -8.29
CA VAL A 157 7.09 -5.20 -7.24
C VAL A 157 6.87 -4.30 -6.03
N LEU A 158 7.70 -3.26 -5.87
CA LEU A 158 7.57 -2.20 -4.88
C LEU A 158 7.77 -0.87 -5.59
N VAL A 159 6.77 0.00 -5.54
CA VAL A 159 6.75 1.27 -6.27
C VAL A 159 6.24 2.41 -5.38
N ARG A 160 6.68 3.62 -5.69
CA ARG A 160 6.28 4.84 -4.98
C ARG A 160 5.94 5.97 -5.95
N GLU A 161 4.92 6.74 -5.65
CA GLU A 161 4.69 8.05 -6.23
C GLU A 161 4.31 9.04 -5.12
N GLY A 162 5.20 9.99 -4.83
CA GLY A 162 5.00 10.96 -3.76
C GLY A 162 4.79 10.28 -2.40
N ARG A 163 3.59 10.41 -1.84
CA ARG A 163 3.19 9.82 -0.54
C ARG A 163 2.34 8.53 -0.69
N VAL A 164 2.38 7.90 -1.86
CA VAL A 164 1.75 6.60 -2.11
C VAL A 164 2.82 5.55 -2.28
N LEU A 165 2.75 4.49 -1.50
CA LEU A 165 3.62 3.31 -1.55
C LEU A 165 2.77 2.10 -1.90
N ALA A 166 3.15 1.33 -2.91
CA ALA A 166 2.42 0.13 -3.29
C ALA A 166 3.36 -1.04 -3.55
N MET A 167 2.94 -2.23 -3.14
CA MET A 167 3.67 -3.46 -3.36
C MET A 167 2.74 -4.61 -3.74
N THR A 168 3.24 -5.50 -4.58
CA THR A 168 2.48 -6.64 -5.07
C THR A 168 2.53 -7.85 -4.13
N PHE A 169 3.32 -7.78 -3.06
CA PHE A 169 3.58 -8.81 -2.07
C PHE A 169 3.06 -8.39 -0.68
N HIS A 170 3.24 -9.27 0.31
CA HIS A 170 2.72 -9.17 1.66
C HIS A 170 3.87 -8.99 2.68
N PRO A 171 4.28 -7.75 3.02
CA PRO A 171 5.32 -7.51 4.02
C PRO A 171 4.86 -7.87 5.43
N GLU A 172 3.54 -7.84 5.69
CA GLU A 172 2.93 -8.15 6.98
C GLU A 172 3.08 -9.63 7.38
N LEU A 173 3.37 -10.50 6.42
CA LEU A 173 3.58 -11.93 6.65
C LEU A 173 5.04 -12.28 6.96
N THR A 174 5.94 -11.29 6.96
CA THR A 174 7.33 -11.45 7.34
C THR A 174 7.58 -10.98 8.78
N ARG A 175 8.79 -11.23 9.29
CA ARG A 175 9.22 -10.67 10.59
C ARG A 175 9.83 -9.27 10.44
N GLU A 176 10.08 -8.84 9.22
CA GLU A 176 10.68 -7.54 8.94
C GLU A 176 9.64 -6.41 9.01
N THR A 177 10.06 -5.29 9.59
CA THR A 177 9.23 -4.09 9.67
C THR A 177 9.77 -2.93 8.85
N LYS A 178 10.81 -3.15 8.03
CA LYS A 178 11.48 -2.09 7.25
C LYS A 178 10.52 -1.29 6.37
N LEU A 179 9.59 -1.97 5.69
CA LEU A 179 8.60 -1.31 4.83
C LEU A 179 7.59 -0.48 5.63
N HIS A 180 7.13 -1.01 6.77
CA HIS A 180 6.27 -0.26 7.69
C HIS A 180 7.02 0.95 8.28
N ALA A 181 8.30 0.79 8.66
CA ALA A 181 9.14 1.88 9.15
C ALA A 181 9.34 2.96 8.07
N HIS A 182 9.60 2.55 6.82
CA HIS A 182 9.70 3.48 5.70
C HIS A 182 8.38 4.24 5.48
N PHE A 183 7.26 3.53 5.50
CA PHE A 183 5.94 4.16 5.39
C PHE A 183 5.69 5.18 6.50
N LEU A 184 6.11 4.89 7.75
CA LEU A 184 6.02 5.85 8.86
C LEU A 184 6.80 7.14 8.57
N THR A 185 7.96 7.07 7.91
CA THR A 185 8.69 8.28 7.51
C THR A 185 7.92 9.09 6.47
N MET A 186 7.22 8.42 5.55
CA MET A 186 6.37 9.08 4.56
C MET A 186 5.11 9.70 5.19
N ALA A 187 4.57 9.11 6.26
CA ALA A 187 3.38 9.58 6.95
C ALA A 187 3.65 10.81 7.84
N GLN A 188 4.90 11.04 8.25
CA GLN A 188 5.24 12.23 9.03
C GLN A 188 4.95 13.52 8.23
N PRO A 189 4.41 14.57 8.86
CA PRO A 189 4.34 15.88 8.23
C PRO A 189 5.73 16.26 7.73
N ALA A 190 5.83 16.84 6.51
CA ALA A 190 7.07 17.41 6.07
C ALA A 190 7.54 18.39 7.16
N ALA A 191 8.70 18.12 7.76
CA ALA A 191 9.28 19.05 8.73
C ALA A 191 9.31 20.41 8.03
N LEU A 192 8.66 21.40 8.65
CA LEU A 192 8.81 22.78 8.24
C LEU A 192 10.31 23.08 8.34
N THR A 193 11.04 22.95 7.24
CA THR A 193 12.40 23.47 7.14
C THR A 193 12.25 24.97 7.26
N GLY A 194 12.31 25.45 8.50
CA GLY A 194 12.27 26.86 8.83
C GLY A 194 13.37 27.56 8.04
N ARG A 195 12.95 28.42 7.12
CA ARG A 195 13.80 29.51 6.66
C ARG A 195 13.97 30.43 7.87
N PHE A 196 15.05 30.24 8.59
CA PHE A 196 15.63 31.33 9.36
C PHE A 196 16.57 32.07 8.40
N SER A 197 16.08 33.17 7.89
CA SER A 197 16.88 34.24 7.30
C SER A 197 17.37 35.17 8.40
#